data_a2991b8ba1d0d670e02e22e9c95b0367
#
_entry.id   a2991b8ba1d0d670e02e22e9c95b0367
#
_cell.length_a   1.000
_cell.length_b   1.000
_cell.length_c   1.000
_cell.angle_alpha   90.00
_cell.angle_beta   90.00
_cell.angle_gamma   90.00
#
_symmetry.space_group_name_H-M   'P 1'
#
loop_
_entity.id
_entity.type
_entity.pdbx_description
1 polymer ?
#
loop_
_entity_poly.entity_id
_entity_poly.type
_entity_poly.pdbx_seq_one_letter_code
_entity_poly.pdbx_strand_id
1 'polypeptide(L)'
;MRNEILTFLANQTDFFDPENLSEVFTASYLAERFDLKRNTASHYLNQLVAQGELVKINTRPVYFLHKKAFSQQFFGLAGNEYDSIAQLLNDGDSGQAPPDHFALLIGHDGSLKKAIAQLKTALFYPAGGLPLLITGDSGTGKSYMANLMHAFAISQGLLADDAPFVSFNCAQYASNPELLAANLFGYVKGAFTGAQTDKQGAFEAADGGMLFLDEVHRLNAEGQEKLFTWLDRKEIYRVGETAQGRPISTRLVFATTEELHSTFLTTFLRRIPILVTLPDLQARSRQEKEALILQFFWREAKKLNVRLNLTPRLRQVLQHAPYRGNVGELKNVVKYAVAAAWARQRGQETIGVTLQDLPEKVMAAIPTMGEMPVAEEPLTIEPETSLLWLLRAHDRTQGMIHDTQCQVLALYEEVLSGRSGWEEVHRRMGEEIETLFDRLVFHHRDTTASPVLQLTTQQVREAFYRLEQQFNVQFNGNGI
;
A
#
# COMPACT_ATOMS: atom_id res chain seq x y z
N MET A 1 -26.95 -11.04 28.91
CA MET A 1 -27.69 -10.46 27.77
C MET A 1 -26.96 -9.30 27.10
N ARG A 2 -26.81 -8.10 27.76
CA ARG A 2 -26.14 -6.94 27.13
C ARG A 2 -24.67 -7.22 26.76
N ASN A 3 -23.92 -7.83 27.65
CA ASN A 3 -22.52 -8.24 27.39
C ASN A 3 -22.43 -9.33 26.32
N GLU A 4 -23.39 -10.20 26.23
CA GLU A 4 -23.44 -11.25 25.22
C GLU A 4 -23.69 -10.66 23.83
N ILE A 5 -24.59 -9.67 23.70
CA ILE A 5 -24.78 -8.90 22.46
C ILE A 5 -23.49 -8.17 22.05
N LEU A 6 -22.81 -7.54 23.02
CA LEU A 6 -21.57 -6.83 22.76
C LEU A 6 -20.45 -7.78 22.27
N THR A 7 -20.27 -8.91 22.96
CA THR A 7 -19.30 -9.95 22.57
C THR A 7 -19.62 -10.54 21.19
N PHE A 8 -20.91 -10.80 20.93
CA PHE A 8 -21.33 -11.28 19.62
C PHE A 8 -21.03 -10.26 18.51
N LEU A 9 -21.39 -8.99 18.72
CA LEU A 9 -21.09 -7.93 17.74
C LEU A 9 -19.58 -7.70 17.58
N ALA A 10 -18.78 -7.85 18.65
CA ALA A 10 -17.33 -7.76 18.53
C ALA A 10 -16.79 -8.82 17.55
N ASN A 11 -17.20 -10.07 17.73
CA ASN A 11 -16.80 -11.17 16.86
C ASN A 11 -17.33 -11.02 15.41
N GLN A 12 -18.55 -10.47 15.25
CA GLN A 12 -19.13 -10.27 13.91
C GLN A 12 -18.54 -9.05 13.19
N THR A 13 -18.15 -8.01 13.94
CA THR A 13 -17.59 -6.78 13.34
C THR A 13 -16.23 -7.03 12.64
N ASP A 14 -15.49 -8.05 13.05
CA ASP A 14 -14.28 -8.47 12.34
C ASP A 14 -14.56 -8.89 10.90
N PHE A 15 -15.81 -9.24 10.61
CA PHE A 15 -16.29 -9.69 9.31
C PHE A 15 -17.22 -8.67 8.61
N PHE A 16 -17.20 -7.42 9.03
CA PHE A 16 -18.00 -6.38 8.42
C PHE A 16 -17.57 -6.12 6.96
N ASP A 17 -18.54 -6.23 6.05
CA ASP A 17 -18.36 -5.94 4.64
C ASP A 17 -19.23 -4.73 4.26
N PRO A 18 -18.63 -3.59 3.89
CA PRO A 18 -19.36 -2.38 3.54
C PRO A 18 -20.16 -2.49 2.24
N GLU A 19 -19.83 -3.45 1.37
CA GLU A 19 -20.56 -3.66 0.11
C GLU A 19 -21.68 -4.68 0.24
N ASN A 20 -21.57 -5.61 1.21
CA ASN A 20 -22.57 -6.63 1.46
C ASN A 20 -22.97 -6.65 2.95
N LEU A 21 -23.87 -5.76 3.32
CA LEU A 21 -24.31 -5.56 4.70
C LEU A 21 -25.12 -6.74 5.20
N SER A 22 -24.53 -7.51 6.08
CA SER A 22 -25.20 -8.62 6.74
C SER A 22 -26.27 -8.15 7.74
N GLU A 23 -27.45 -8.79 7.74
CA GLU A 23 -28.51 -8.54 8.69
C GLU A 23 -28.12 -8.80 10.16
N VAL A 24 -27.01 -9.53 10.40
CA VAL A 24 -26.48 -9.82 11.74
C VAL A 24 -26.19 -8.57 12.56
N PHE A 25 -25.96 -7.44 11.90
CA PHE A 25 -25.70 -6.14 12.52
C PHE A 25 -26.99 -5.35 12.82
N THR A 26 -28.18 -5.88 12.54
CA THR A 26 -29.44 -5.18 12.74
C THR A 26 -30.11 -5.50 14.07
N ALA A 27 -30.88 -4.54 14.60
CA ALA A 27 -31.66 -4.76 15.83
C ALA A 27 -32.69 -5.87 15.69
N SER A 28 -33.22 -6.12 14.48
CA SER A 28 -34.19 -7.18 14.22
C SER A 28 -33.57 -8.57 14.37
N TYR A 29 -32.43 -8.79 13.74
CA TYR A 29 -31.68 -10.05 13.85
C TYR A 29 -31.21 -10.33 15.28
N LEU A 30 -30.68 -9.32 15.98
CA LEU A 30 -30.22 -9.46 17.36
C LEU A 30 -31.39 -9.74 18.32
N ALA A 31 -32.56 -9.17 18.06
CA ALA A 31 -33.77 -9.46 18.84
C ALA A 31 -34.19 -10.94 18.72
N GLU A 32 -34.20 -11.47 17.49
CA GLU A 32 -34.53 -12.89 17.24
C GLU A 32 -33.48 -13.83 17.85
N ARG A 33 -32.22 -13.55 17.64
CA ARG A 33 -31.10 -14.41 18.13
C ARG A 33 -31.05 -14.51 19.65
N PHE A 34 -31.35 -13.40 20.37
CA PHE A 34 -31.26 -13.34 21.84
C PHE A 34 -32.65 -13.43 22.54
N ASP A 35 -33.68 -13.84 21.83
CA ASP A 35 -35.07 -13.95 22.32
C ASP A 35 -35.55 -12.66 23.02
N LEU A 36 -35.37 -11.52 22.36
CA LEU A 36 -35.75 -10.20 22.83
C LEU A 36 -36.85 -9.61 21.94
N LYS A 37 -37.64 -8.69 22.52
CA LYS A 37 -38.47 -7.82 21.70
C LYS A 37 -37.59 -6.84 20.94
N ARG A 38 -37.90 -6.57 19.68
CA ARG A 38 -37.11 -5.62 18.82
C ARG A 38 -36.88 -4.28 19.49
N ASN A 39 -37.87 -3.72 20.18
CA ASN A 39 -37.73 -2.45 20.90
C ASN A 39 -36.71 -2.54 22.05
N THR A 40 -36.66 -3.68 22.75
CA THR A 40 -35.72 -3.93 23.84
C THR A 40 -34.26 -4.05 23.28
N ALA A 41 -34.10 -4.81 22.21
CA ALA A 41 -32.80 -4.90 21.51
C ALA A 41 -32.34 -3.54 21.03
N SER A 42 -33.19 -2.77 20.34
CA SER A 42 -32.89 -1.42 19.88
C SER A 42 -32.52 -0.47 21.03
N HIS A 43 -33.20 -0.58 22.17
CA HIS A 43 -32.87 0.22 23.37
C HIS A 43 -31.47 -0.11 23.91
N TYR A 44 -31.11 -1.39 24.03
CA TYR A 44 -29.78 -1.82 24.49
C TYR A 44 -28.68 -1.37 23.52
N LEU A 45 -28.90 -1.51 22.22
CA LEU A 45 -27.96 -1.09 21.18
C LEU A 45 -27.70 0.43 21.23
N ASN A 46 -28.75 1.25 21.32
CA ASN A 46 -28.58 2.69 21.43
C ASN A 46 -27.91 3.11 22.74
N GLN A 47 -28.12 2.40 23.86
CA GLN A 47 -27.36 2.64 25.09
C GLN A 47 -25.85 2.33 24.91
N LEU A 48 -25.52 1.27 24.21
CA LEU A 48 -24.12 0.89 23.91
C LEU A 48 -23.46 1.90 22.96
N VAL A 49 -24.21 2.47 22.01
CA VAL A 49 -23.75 3.58 21.17
C VAL A 49 -23.46 4.82 21.99
N ALA A 50 -24.39 5.19 22.89
CA ALA A 50 -24.19 6.35 23.79
C ALA A 50 -22.98 6.17 24.74
N GLN A 51 -22.61 4.94 25.07
CA GLN A 51 -21.42 4.61 25.88
C GLN A 51 -20.13 4.52 25.05
N GLY A 52 -20.21 4.65 23.72
CA GLY A 52 -19.07 4.56 22.84
C GLY A 52 -18.57 3.14 22.58
N GLU A 53 -19.30 2.10 22.99
CA GLU A 53 -18.95 0.69 22.74
C GLU A 53 -19.35 0.24 21.33
N LEU A 54 -20.46 0.78 20.80
CA LEU A 54 -20.94 0.52 19.45
C LEU A 54 -20.94 1.76 18.59
N VAL A 55 -20.89 1.53 17.29
CA VAL A 55 -21.12 2.52 16.23
C VAL A 55 -22.43 2.19 15.54
N LYS A 56 -23.21 3.23 15.25
CA LYS A 56 -24.50 3.14 14.58
C LYS A 56 -24.42 3.77 13.19
N ILE A 57 -24.94 3.06 12.19
CA ILE A 57 -25.08 3.55 10.83
C ILE A 57 -26.57 3.73 10.54
N ASN A 58 -27.00 4.98 10.37
CA ASN A 58 -28.41 5.39 10.25
C ASN A 58 -29.01 5.15 8.84
N THR A 59 -28.70 3.99 8.25
CA THR A 59 -29.28 3.53 7.00
C THR A 59 -30.65 2.85 7.21
N ARG A 60 -31.26 2.28 6.18
CA ARG A 60 -32.47 1.45 6.27
C ARG A 60 -32.19 0.08 5.64
N PRO A 61 -32.00 -0.98 6.48
CA PRO A 61 -32.05 -1.01 7.95
C PRO A 61 -30.88 -0.28 8.64
N VAL A 62 -31.03 -0.02 9.96
CA VAL A 62 -29.97 0.55 10.81
C VAL A 62 -29.02 -0.56 11.22
N TYR A 63 -27.70 -0.34 11.10
CA TYR A 63 -26.67 -1.28 11.48
C TYR A 63 -25.91 -0.82 12.72
N PHE A 64 -25.41 -1.80 13.50
CA PHE A 64 -24.65 -1.57 14.72
C PHE A 64 -23.35 -2.40 14.68
N LEU A 65 -22.20 -1.75 14.78
CA LEU A 65 -20.88 -2.38 14.77
C LEU A 65 -20.17 -2.17 16.11
N HIS A 66 -19.32 -3.11 16.52
CA HIS A 66 -18.51 -2.96 17.71
C HIS A 66 -17.35 -2.01 17.45
N LYS A 67 -17.32 -0.84 18.11
CA LYS A 67 -16.38 0.27 17.80
C LYS A 67 -14.92 -0.16 17.90
N LYS A 68 -14.55 -0.83 19.00
CA LYS A 68 -13.16 -1.26 19.23
C LYS A 68 -12.72 -2.34 18.22
N ALA A 69 -13.55 -3.34 17.95
CA ALA A 69 -13.26 -4.38 16.96
C ALA A 69 -13.12 -3.75 15.56
N PHE A 70 -14.04 -2.87 15.19
CA PHE A 70 -13.95 -2.13 13.95
C PHE A 70 -12.64 -1.32 13.85
N SER A 71 -12.30 -0.57 14.91
CA SER A 71 -11.09 0.26 14.92
C SER A 71 -9.80 -0.56 14.89
N GLN A 72 -9.78 -1.75 15.48
CA GLN A 72 -8.64 -2.66 15.41
C GLN A 72 -8.47 -3.30 14.04
N GLN A 73 -9.59 -3.56 13.37
CA GLN A 73 -9.64 -4.31 12.14
C GLN A 73 -9.58 -3.42 10.88
N PHE A 74 -10.13 -2.22 10.94
CA PHE A 74 -10.25 -1.31 9.81
C PHE A 74 -9.46 -0.01 10.04
N PHE A 75 -10.01 0.92 10.81
CA PHE A 75 -9.41 2.22 11.14
C PHE A 75 -10.14 2.82 12.35
N GLY A 76 -9.50 3.78 13.03
CA GLY A 76 -10.10 4.49 14.17
C GLY A 76 -11.30 5.33 13.74
N LEU A 77 -12.37 5.30 14.55
CA LEU A 77 -13.60 6.06 14.32
C LEU A 77 -13.69 7.24 15.29
N ALA A 78 -13.87 8.46 14.78
CA ALA A 78 -14.04 9.65 15.60
C ALA A 78 -15.46 9.71 16.18
N GLY A 79 -16.47 9.36 15.40
CA GLY A 79 -17.89 9.37 15.79
C GLY A 79 -18.40 8.05 16.35
N ASN A 80 -19.65 8.08 16.85
CA ASN A 80 -20.41 6.90 17.23
C ASN A 80 -21.66 6.71 16.36
N GLU A 81 -22.02 7.72 15.55
CA GLU A 81 -23.17 7.68 14.64
C GLU A 81 -22.80 8.24 13.27
N TYR A 82 -23.24 7.59 12.20
CA TYR A 82 -22.98 7.93 10.81
C TYR A 82 -24.26 7.84 10.00
N ASP A 83 -24.49 8.75 9.06
CA ASP A 83 -25.69 8.77 8.24
C ASP A 83 -25.64 7.79 7.06
N SER A 84 -24.43 7.36 6.70
CA SER A 84 -24.21 6.39 5.62
C SER A 84 -22.92 5.61 5.83
N ILE A 85 -22.78 4.48 5.11
CA ILE A 85 -21.55 3.70 5.08
C ILE A 85 -20.41 4.52 4.46
N ALA A 86 -20.68 5.29 3.42
CA ALA A 86 -19.70 6.17 2.83
C ALA A 86 -19.16 7.18 3.84
N GLN A 87 -20.00 7.72 4.71
CA GLN A 87 -19.57 8.60 5.79
C GLN A 87 -18.72 7.86 6.82
N LEU A 88 -19.10 6.63 7.23
CA LEU A 88 -18.29 5.80 8.12
C LEU A 88 -16.92 5.51 7.51
N LEU A 89 -16.85 5.17 6.23
CA LEU A 89 -15.59 4.86 5.54
C LEU A 89 -14.70 6.10 5.35
N ASN A 90 -15.30 7.28 5.20
CA ASN A 90 -14.58 8.56 5.12
C ASN A 90 -14.13 9.09 6.49
N ASP A 91 -14.70 8.61 7.59
CA ASP A 91 -14.32 9.04 8.94
C ASP A 91 -12.92 8.55 9.34
N GLY A 92 -12.39 7.51 8.68
CA GLY A 92 -11.00 7.11 8.82
C GLY A 92 -9.99 8.21 8.46
N ASP A 93 -10.44 9.26 7.77
CA ASP A 93 -9.63 10.44 7.43
C ASP A 93 -9.69 11.55 8.51
N SER A 94 -10.58 11.47 9.53
CA SER A 94 -10.92 12.62 10.36
C SER A 94 -10.51 12.57 11.84
N GLY A 95 -9.75 11.60 12.35
CA GLY A 95 -9.61 11.51 13.80
C GLY A 95 -8.29 11.14 14.47
N GLN A 96 -7.54 12.10 14.96
CA GLN A 96 -6.77 12.20 16.23
C GLN A 96 -5.30 11.77 16.31
N ALA A 97 -4.70 11.10 15.36
CA ALA A 97 -3.25 11.21 15.18
C ALA A 97 -3.01 11.91 13.86
N PRO A 98 -2.04 12.82 13.75
CA PRO A 98 -1.71 13.40 12.47
C PRO A 98 -1.47 12.25 11.46
N PRO A 99 -2.05 12.30 10.25
CA PRO A 99 -2.08 11.15 9.35
C PRO A 99 -0.66 10.67 9.07
N ASP A 100 -0.40 9.41 9.37
CA ASP A 100 0.86 8.77 8.97
C ASP A 100 0.78 8.41 7.49
N HIS A 101 1.22 9.33 6.63
CA HIS A 101 1.22 9.14 5.18
C HIS A 101 1.98 7.89 4.71
N PHE A 102 2.91 7.38 5.53
CA PHE A 102 3.61 6.12 5.22
C PHE A 102 2.75 4.89 5.49
N ALA A 103 1.75 4.96 6.37
CA ALA A 103 0.88 3.82 6.68
C ALA A 103 0.02 3.38 5.49
N LEU A 104 -0.21 4.27 4.51
CA LEU A 104 -0.93 3.97 3.27
C LEU A 104 -0.03 3.38 2.17
N LEU A 105 1.29 3.28 2.42
CA LEU A 105 2.25 2.77 1.46
C LEU A 105 2.29 1.25 1.49
N ILE A 106 2.08 0.61 0.35
CA ILE A 106 2.20 -0.84 0.24
C ILE A 106 3.64 -1.25 0.58
N GLY A 107 3.77 -2.14 1.55
CA GLY A 107 5.05 -2.58 2.11
C GLY A 107 5.55 -1.74 3.29
N HIS A 108 4.73 -0.83 3.86
CA HIS A 108 5.11 0.01 5.00
C HIS A 108 5.49 -0.81 6.25
N ASP A 109 4.86 -1.93 6.47
CA ASP A 109 5.12 -2.89 7.56
C ASP A 109 6.00 -4.08 7.13
N GLY A 110 6.25 -4.20 5.81
CA GLY A 110 7.05 -5.24 5.16
C GLY A 110 8.41 -4.73 4.66
N SER A 111 8.60 -4.80 3.33
CA SER A 111 9.88 -4.52 2.67
C SER A 111 10.39 -3.08 2.88
N LEU A 112 9.50 -2.12 3.09
CA LEU A 112 9.85 -0.70 3.29
C LEU A 112 9.94 -0.29 4.75
N LYS A 113 9.62 -1.16 5.71
CA LYS A 113 9.57 -0.85 7.15
C LYS A 113 10.86 -0.20 7.65
N LYS A 114 12.02 -0.78 7.31
CA LYS A 114 13.33 -0.25 7.72
C LYS A 114 13.61 1.11 7.09
N ALA A 115 13.33 1.26 5.79
CA ALA A 115 13.50 2.52 5.09
C ALA A 115 12.63 3.63 5.71
N ILE A 116 11.35 3.36 5.95
CA ILE A 116 10.43 4.31 6.58
C ILE A 116 10.90 4.72 7.97
N ALA A 117 11.37 3.78 8.79
CA ALA A 117 11.91 4.10 10.12
C ALA A 117 13.10 5.06 10.03
N GLN A 118 14.01 4.85 9.07
CA GLN A 118 15.15 5.75 8.84
C GLN A 118 14.71 7.13 8.35
N LEU A 119 13.73 7.20 7.44
CA LEU A 119 13.16 8.46 6.95
C LEU A 119 12.52 9.27 8.09
N LYS A 120 11.72 8.61 8.94
CA LYS A 120 11.12 9.24 10.14
C LYS A 120 12.18 9.72 11.11
N THR A 121 13.23 8.93 11.36
CA THR A 121 14.37 9.33 12.20
C THR A 121 15.02 10.61 11.68
N ALA A 122 15.22 10.73 10.36
CA ALA A 122 15.77 11.95 9.77
C ALA A 122 14.85 13.15 9.97
N LEU A 123 13.53 12.97 9.83
CA LEU A 123 12.54 14.05 9.96
C LEU A 123 12.40 14.54 11.39
N PHE A 124 12.37 13.64 12.38
CA PHE A 124 12.18 13.99 13.79
C PHE A 124 13.43 14.53 14.47
N TYR A 125 14.59 14.47 13.83
CA TYR A 125 15.80 15.03 14.43
C TYR A 125 15.66 16.54 14.64
N PRO A 126 16.03 17.07 15.84
CA PRO A 126 15.93 18.50 16.15
C PRO A 126 16.72 19.37 15.16
N ALA A 127 16.48 20.68 15.18
CA ALA A 127 17.18 21.67 14.35
C ALA A 127 17.02 21.47 12.82
N GLY A 128 15.83 21.15 12.38
CA GLY A 128 15.50 21.09 10.94
C GLY A 128 15.73 19.74 10.28
N GLY A 129 15.90 18.66 11.06
CA GLY A 129 16.11 17.31 10.56
C GLY A 129 17.54 17.02 10.13
N LEU A 130 17.80 15.77 9.77
CA LEU A 130 19.09 15.33 9.22
C LEU A 130 19.03 15.24 7.69
N PRO A 131 20.10 15.62 6.99
CA PRO A 131 20.22 15.32 5.57
C PRO A 131 20.30 13.80 5.37
N LEU A 132 19.65 13.30 4.32
CA LEU A 132 19.62 11.88 4.00
C LEU A 132 19.80 11.62 2.51
N LEU A 133 20.26 10.43 2.17
CA LEU A 133 20.42 9.97 0.81
C LEU A 133 19.61 8.69 0.58
N ILE A 134 18.68 8.73 -0.36
CA ILE A 134 17.88 7.59 -0.80
C ILE A 134 18.57 6.94 -2.00
N THR A 135 18.91 5.67 -1.86
CA THR A 135 19.50 4.85 -2.92
C THR A 135 18.52 3.81 -3.41
N GLY A 136 18.71 3.33 -4.61
CA GLY A 136 17.91 2.27 -5.21
C GLY A 136 17.77 2.46 -6.72
N ASP A 137 17.45 1.38 -7.41
CA ASP A 137 17.32 1.37 -8.87
C ASP A 137 16.27 2.35 -9.39
N SER A 138 16.31 2.63 -10.69
CA SER A 138 15.31 3.46 -11.34
C SER A 138 13.91 2.85 -11.15
N GLY A 139 12.91 3.69 -10.84
CA GLY A 139 11.52 3.26 -10.69
C GLY A 139 11.18 2.59 -9.35
N THR A 140 12.09 2.54 -8.35
CA THR A 140 11.80 1.99 -7.00
C THR A 140 10.91 2.88 -6.15
N GLY A 141 10.75 4.16 -6.52
CA GLY A 141 9.87 5.11 -5.85
C GLY A 141 10.58 6.18 -5.01
N LYS A 142 11.86 6.48 -5.25
CA LYS A 142 12.65 7.50 -4.51
C LYS A 142 11.95 8.85 -4.41
N SER A 143 11.53 9.41 -5.55
CA SER A 143 10.84 10.70 -5.60
C SER A 143 9.45 10.65 -4.92
N TYR A 144 8.77 9.50 -4.98
CA TYR A 144 7.51 9.29 -4.26
C TYR A 144 7.73 9.30 -2.74
N MET A 145 8.81 8.65 -2.25
CA MET A 145 9.19 8.70 -0.84
C MET A 145 9.49 10.11 -0.35
N ALA A 146 10.19 10.92 -1.15
CA ALA A 146 10.46 12.33 -0.80
C ALA A 146 9.16 13.14 -0.69
N ASN A 147 8.20 12.93 -1.58
CA ASN A 147 6.87 13.56 -1.48
C ASN A 147 6.11 13.13 -0.21
N LEU A 148 6.14 11.83 0.12
CA LEU A 148 5.52 11.33 1.37
C LEU A 148 6.20 11.90 2.62
N MET A 149 7.52 12.05 2.60
CA MET A 149 8.27 12.70 3.68
C MET A 149 7.81 14.12 3.92
N HIS A 150 7.63 14.90 2.84
CA HIS A 150 7.15 16.28 2.95
C HIS A 150 5.73 16.32 3.52
N ALA A 151 4.79 15.53 2.98
CA ALA A 151 3.43 15.44 3.48
C ALA A 151 3.38 14.98 4.96
N PHE A 152 4.19 14.00 5.33
CA PHE A 152 4.33 13.54 6.71
C PHE A 152 4.90 14.63 7.61
N ALA A 153 5.92 15.38 7.17
CA ALA A 153 6.52 16.45 7.96
C ALA A 153 5.53 17.58 8.25
N ILE A 154 4.68 17.94 7.28
CA ILE A 154 3.57 18.89 7.49
C ILE A 154 2.57 18.32 8.49
N SER A 155 2.07 17.11 8.28
CA SER A 155 1.06 16.49 9.16
C SER A 155 1.53 16.34 10.62
N GLN A 156 2.84 16.16 10.83
CA GLN A 156 3.44 16.11 12.17
C GLN A 156 3.81 17.48 12.75
N GLY A 157 3.48 18.58 12.09
CA GLY A 157 3.87 19.94 12.52
C GLY A 157 5.37 20.22 12.50
N LEU A 158 6.15 19.40 11.76
CA LEU A 158 7.59 19.59 11.60
C LEU A 158 7.93 20.61 10.51
N LEU A 159 6.98 20.91 9.64
CA LEU A 159 6.98 21.96 8.63
C LEU A 159 5.66 22.72 8.71
N ALA A 160 5.64 23.95 8.24
CA ALA A 160 4.42 24.74 8.10
C ALA A 160 3.50 24.13 7.02
N ASP A 161 2.19 24.42 7.11
CA ASP A 161 1.20 23.86 6.17
C ASP A 161 1.45 24.29 4.71
N ASP A 162 2.04 25.46 4.51
CA ASP A 162 2.41 26.04 3.22
C ASP A 162 3.90 25.86 2.87
N ALA A 163 4.63 25.04 3.63
CA ALA A 163 6.06 24.81 3.40
C ALA A 163 6.35 24.31 1.99
N PRO A 164 7.30 24.91 1.25
CA PRO A 164 7.56 24.54 -0.12
C PRO A 164 8.22 23.15 -0.22
N PHE A 165 7.81 22.38 -1.24
CA PHE A 165 8.52 21.19 -1.70
C PHE A 165 9.15 21.48 -3.05
N VAL A 166 10.48 21.60 -3.08
CA VAL A 166 11.22 21.83 -4.31
C VAL A 166 11.91 20.55 -4.75
N SER A 167 11.53 20.06 -5.92
CA SER A 167 12.17 18.89 -6.56
C SER A 167 13.09 19.36 -7.68
N PHE A 168 14.37 19.05 -7.57
CA PHE A 168 15.39 19.43 -8.52
C PHE A 168 16.10 18.17 -9.03
N ASN A 169 15.99 17.91 -10.34
CA ASN A 169 16.64 16.78 -10.97
C ASN A 169 17.97 17.23 -11.61
N CYS A 170 19.07 16.78 -11.01
CA CYS A 170 20.40 17.13 -11.47
C CYS A 170 20.74 16.59 -12.88
N ALA A 171 20.09 15.50 -13.32
CA ALA A 171 20.31 14.92 -14.63
C ALA A 171 19.87 15.84 -15.79
N GLN A 172 18.93 16.74 -15.56
CA GLN A 172 18.49 17.71 -16.57
C GLN A 172 19.60 18.68 -17.00
N TYR A 173 20.63 18.83 -16.16
CA TYR A 173 21.74 19.75 -16.36
C TYR A 173 23.09 19.03 -16.46
N ALA A 174 23.11 17.71 -16.62
CA ALA A 174 24.32 16.89 -16.58
C ALA A 174 25.40 17.29 -17.60
N SER A 175 24.98 17.87 -18.74
CA SER A 175 25.88 18.35 -19.80
C SER A 175 26.45 19.76 -19.55
N ASN A 176 25.94 20.49 -18.55
CA ASN A 176 26.36 21.85 -18.22
C ASN A 176 26.40 22.08 -16.69
N PRO A 177 27.55 21.78 -16.03
CA PRO A 177 27.70 21.96 -14.59
C PRO A 177 27.52 23.39 -14.09
N GLU A 178 27.90 24.40 -14.90
CA GLU A 178 27.71 25.80 -14.54
C GLU A 178 26.23 26.17 -14.49
N LEU A 179 25.44 25.70 -15.46
CA LEU A 179 24.00 25.89 -15.50
C LEU A 179 23.32 25.13 -14.35
N LEU A 180 23.82 23.94 -14.01
CA LEU A 180 23.34 23.19 -12.85
C LEU A 180 23.57 24.00 -11.57
N ALA A 181 24.80 24.49 -11.33
CA ALA A 181 25.14 25.30 -10.18
C ALA A 181 24.31 26.59 -10.12
N ALA A 182 24.13 27.29 -11.25
CA ALA A 182 23.33 28.51 -11.34
C ALA A 182 21.85 28.30 -11.01
N ASN A 183 21.25 27.17 -11.41
CA ASN A 183 19.86 26.87 -11.07
C ASN A 183 19.69 26.30 -9.64
N LEU A 184 20.68 25.59 -9.11
CA LEU A 184 20.63 25.03 -7.78
C LEU A 184 20.90 26.07 -6.69
N PHE A 185 21.97 26.87 -6.85
CA PHE A 185 22.44 27.85 -5.84
C PHE A 185 22.00 29.28 -6.14
N GLY A 186 21.53 29.56 -7.36
CA GLY A 186 21.29 30.91 -7.83
C GLY A 186 22.57 31.61 -8.31
N TYR A 187 22.45 32.82 -8.84
CA TYR A 187 23.57 33.64 -9.27
C TYR A 187 23.32 35.14 -9.06
N VAL A 188 24.40 35.90 -8.94
CA VAL A 188 24.34 37.35 -8.90
C VAL A 188 24.61 37.92 -10.30
N LYS A 189 24.16 39.15 -10.53
CA LYS A 189 24.43 39.90 -11.75
C LYS A 189 25.94 39.94 -12.05
N GLY A 190 26.33 39.58 -13.24
CA GLY A 190 27.72 39.57 -13.69
C GLY A 190 28.47 38.26 -13.36
N ALA A 191 27.83 37.27 -12.77
CA ALA A 191 28.45 35.99 -12.41
C ALA A 191 29.03 35.23 -13.64
N PHE A 192 28.41 35.39 -14.80
CA PHE A 192 28.86 34.82 -16.07
C PHE A 192 28.30 35.65 -17.24
N THR A 193 28.80 35.39 -18.46
CA THR A 193 28.32 36.08 -19.67
C THR A 193 26.84 35.85 -19.88
N GLY A 194 26.04 36.92 -19.79
CA GLY A 194 24.57 36.87 -19.91
C GLY A 194 23.81 36.95 -18.57
N ALA A 195 24.49 36.97 -17.43
CA ALA A 195 23.88 37.22 -16.13
C ALA A 195 23.54 38.71 -15.92
N GLN A 196 22.42 39.14 -16.48
CA GLN A 196 22.01 40.56 -16.43
C GLN A 196 21.35 40.98 -15.13
N THR A 197 20.75 40.02 -14.43
CA THR A 197 20.04 40.22 -13.15
C THR A 197 20.39 39.11 -12.18
N ASP A 198 20.14 39.32 -10.90
CA ASP A 198 20.21 38.28 -9.89
C ASP A 198 19.10 37.24 -10.13
N LYS A 199 19.40 35.96 -9.85
CA LYS A 199 18.41 34.90 -9.88
C LYS A 199 18.53 34.00 -8.65
N GLN A 200 17.39 33.70 -8.04
CA GLN A 200 17.28 32.74 -6.95
C GLN A 200 17.47 31.31 -7.45
N GLY A 201 18.10 30.46 -6.62
CA GLY A 201 18.27 29.04 -6.87
C GLY A 201 17.22 28.18 -6.18
N ALA A 202 17.26 26.88 -6.45
CA ALA A 202 16.37 25.90 -5.84
C ALA A 202 16.49 25.86 -4.31
N PHE A 203 17.68 26.10 -3.76
CA PHE A 203 17.88 26.20 -2.30
C PHE A 203 17.05 27.34 -1.69
N GLU A 204 17.10 28.52 -2.27
CA GLU A 204 16.34 29.67 -1.77
C GLU A 204 14.82 29.45 -1.95
N ALA A 205 14.40 28.81 -3.05
CA ALA A 205 13.01 28.46 -3.28
C ALA A 205 12.46 27.42 -2.29
N ALA A 206 13.35 26.63 -1.66
CA ALA A 206 13.00 25.61 -0.69
C ALA A 206 13.14 26.08 0.77
N ASP A 207 13.43 27.35 0.99
CA ASP A 207 13.60 27.89 2.36
C ASP A 207 12.32 27.70 3.19
N GLY A 208 12.47 27.25 4.42
CA GLY A 208 11.37 26.87 5.29
C GLY A 208 10.70 25.54 4.98
N GLY A 209 11.12 24.85 3.90
CA GLY A 209 10.50 23.62 3.42
C GLY A 209 11.45 22.44 3.22
N MET A 210 11.31 21.77 2.08
CA MET A 210 12.10 20.59 1.73
C MET A 210 12.65 20.72 0.29
N LEU A 211 13.95 20.46 0.15
CA LEU A 211 14.63 20.35 -1.13
C LEU A 211 14.98 18.90 -1.42
N PHE A 212 14.42 18.35 -2.48
CA PHE A 212 14.70 17.03 -3.00
C PHE A 212 15.62 17.13 -4.22
N LEU A 213 16.84 16.63 -4.09
CA LEU A 213 17.83 16.57 -5.17
C LEU A 213 17.88 15.17 -5.75
N ASP A 214 17.23 14.98 -6.89
CA ASP A 214 17.23 13.71 -7.61
C ASP A 214 18.46 13.59 -8.52
N GLU A 215 18.95 12.36 -8.70
CA GLU A 215 20.14 12.02 -9.49
C GLU A 215 21.36 12.87 -9.08
N VAL A 216 21.56 12.99 -7.76
CA VAL A 216 22.59 13.87 -7.16
C VAL A 216 24.02 13.48 -7.58
N HIS A 217 24.22 12.26 -8.05
CA HIS A 217 25.50 11.79 -8.62
C HIS A 217 25.93 12.57 -9.89
N ARG A 218 25.01 13.31 -10.51
CA ARG A 218 25.33 14.19 -11.65
C ARG A 218 26.03 15.50 -11.24
N LEU A 219 26.10 15.79 -9.94
CA LEU A 219 26.95 16.88 -9.44
C LEU A 219 28.42 16.49 -9.57
N ASN A 220 29.20 17.35 -10.23
CA ASN A 220 30.66 17.23 -10.24
C ASN A 220 31.24 17.51 -8.85
N ALA A 221 32.54 17.32 -8.68
CA ALA A 221 33.23 17.53 -7.41
C ALA A 221 33.04 18.94 -6.84
N GLU A 222 33.10 19.99 -7.69
CA GLU A 222 32.87 21.38 -7.29
C GLU A 222 31.40 21.58 -6.77
N GLY A 223 30.43 21.01 -7.47
CA GLY A 223 29.02 21.06 -7.03
C GLY A 223 28.79 20.34 -5.70
N GLN A 224 29.45 19.19 -5.49
CA GLN A 224 29.42 18.49 -4.20
C GLN A 224 30.09 19.32 -3.10
N GLU A 225 31.22 19.99 -3.38
CA GLU A 225 31.88 20.87 -2.40
C GLU A 225 31.04 22.09 -2.02
N LYS A 226 30.31 22.70 -2.95
CA LYS A 226 29.38 23.79 -2.61
C LYS A 226 28.27 23.34 -1.68
N LEU A 227 27.82 22.09 -1.77
CA LEU A 227 26.87 21.53 -0.80
C LEU A 227 27.46 21.39 0.61
N PHE A 228 28.79 21.22 0.76
CA PHE A 228 29.42 21.13 2.07
C PHE A 228 29.18 22.37 2.94
N THR A 229 29.22 23.56 2.33
CA THR A 229 28.96 24.80 3.04
C THR A 229 27.58 24.81 3.68
N TRP A 230 26.56 24.36 2.94
CA TRP A 230 25.22 24.25 3.49
C TRP A 230 25.15 23.11 4.54
N LEU A 231 25.74 21.94 4.27
CA LEU A 231 25.71 20.82 5.21
C LEU A 231 26.37 21.19 6.56
N ASP A 232 27.46 21.96 6.53
CA ASP A 232 28.23 22.33 7.70
C ASP A 232 27.71 23.60 8.41
N ARG A 233 27.23 24.63 7.64
CA ARG A 233 26.91 25.96 8.16
C ARG A 233 25.46 26.39 7.94
N LYS A 234 24.67 25.64 7.16
CA LYS A 234 23.32 26.00 6.72
C LYS A 234 23.25 27.32 5.92
N GLU A 235 24.32 27.63 5.21
CA GLU A 235 24.46 28.81 4.37
C GLU A 235 24.77 28.40 2.93
N ILE A 236 24.22 29.14 1.98
CA ILE A 236 24.56 29.01 0.56
C ILE A 236 25.19 30.32 0.04
N TYR A 237 25.98 30.19 -1.03
CA TYR A 237 26.51 31.31 -1.80
C TYR A 237 26.02 31.17 -3.23
N ARG A 238 25.45 32.23 -3.76
CA ARG A 238 25.11 32.31 -5.19
C ARG A 238 26.37 32.26 -6.03
N VAL A 239 26.25 31.77 -7.26
CA VAL A 239 27.37 31.80 -8.20
C VAL A 239 27.81 33.26 -8.43
N GLY A 240 29.11 33.55 -8.28
CA GLY A 240 29.68 34.91 -8.34
C GLY A 240 29.62 35.70 -7.03
N GLU A 241 29.03 35.18 -5.96
CA GLU A 241 28.98 35.80 -4.64
C GLU A 241 30.07 35.25 -3.73
N THR A 242 30.88 36.17 -3.13
CA THR A 242 32.00 35.76 -2.25
C THR A 242 31.92 36.40 -0.86
N ALA A 243 31.08 37.39 -0.66
CA ALA A 243 31.13 38.25 0.51
C ALA A 243 30.22 37.82 1.66
N GLN A 244 29.05 37.27 1.41
CA GLN A 244 28.08 36.95 2.47
C GLN A 244 27.25 35.73 2.11
N GLY A 245 27.35 34.68 2.97
CA GLY A 245 26.48 33.50 2.89
C GLY A 245 25.05 33.83 3.28
N ARG A 246 24.10 33.17 2.63
CA ARG A 246 22.66 33.28 2.93
C ARG A 246 22.26 32.11 3.80
N PRO A 247 21.76 32.34 5.03
CA PRO A 247 21.22 31.25 5.84
C PRO A 247 19.95 30.70 5.19
N ILE A 248 19.88 29.40 4.98
CA ILE A 248 18.71 28.70 4.40
C ILE A 248 18.33 27.55 5.32
N SER A 249 17.07 27.56 5.75
CA SER A 249 16.50 26.51 6.59
C SER A 249 15.65 25.57 5.74
N THR A 250 16.24 24.56 5.16
CA THR A 250 15.51 23.54 4.38
C THR A 250 15.86 22.13 4.83
N ARG A 251 14.93 21.18 4.69
CA ARG A 251 15.21 19.75 4.84
C ARG A 251 15.76 19.22 3.53
N LEU A 252 16.96 18.64 3.56
CA LEU A 252 17.64 18.21 2.35
C LEU A 252 17.58 16.71 2.20
N VAL A 253 16.99 16.28 1.08
CA VAL A 253 16.84 14.86 0.69
C VAL A 253 17.54 14.66 -0.64
N PHE A 254 18.50 13.77 -0.66
CA PHE A 254 19.21 13.36 -1.87
C PHE A 254 18.66 12.04 -2.40
N ALA A 255 18.75 11.83 -3.71
CA ALA A 255 18.49 10.53 -4.33
C ALA A 255 19.50 10.22 -5.43
N THR A 256 19.83 8.93 -5.56
CA THR A 256 20.72 8.42 -6.59
C THR A 256 20.34 7.00 -7.01
N THR A 257 20.65 6.67 -8.25
CA THR A 257 20.59 5.30 -8.81
C THR A 257 21.95 4.62 -8.84
N GLU A 258 23.03 5.37 -8.60
CA GLU A 258 24.41 4.90 -8.75
C GLU A 258 25.00 4.41 -7.43
N GLU A 259 26.07 3.63 -7.55
CA GLU A 259 26.82 3.11 -6.41
C GLU A 259 27.58 4.23 -5.70
N LEU A 260 27.48 4.26 -4.35
CA LEU A 260 27.92 5.40 -3.56
C LEU A 260 29.43 5.64 -3.62
N HIS A 261 30.22 4.59 -3.45
CA HIS A 261 31.67 4.72 -3.28
C HIS A 261 32.41 5.02 -4.58
N SER A 262 31.86 4.70 -5.72
CA SER A 262 32.45 4.95 -7.03
C SER A 262 32.16 6.35 -7.57
N THR A 263 31.07 6.99 -7.07
CA THR A 263 30.50 8.17 -7.72
C THR A 263 30.60 9.43 -6.86
N PHE A 264 30.66 9.28 -5.54
CA PHE A 264 30.65 10.40 -4.61
C PHE A 264 32.03 10.60 -3.91
N LEU A 265 32.33 11.85 -3.61
CA LEU A 265 33.44 12.17 -2.74
C LEU A 265 33.21 11.55 -1.35
N THR A 266 34.21 10.89 -0.79
CA THR A 266 34.14 10.32 0.57
C THR A 266 33.80 11.39 1.61
N THR A 267 34.27 12.61 1.40
CA THR A 267 33.98 13.78 2.25
C THR A 267 32.52 14.21 2.17
N PHE A 268 31.86 13.99 1.04
CA PHE A 268 30.40 14.23 0.89
C PHE A 268 29.59 13.21 1.68
N LEU A 269 29.86 11.92 1.49
CA LEU A 269 29.14 10.84 2.15
C LEU A 269 29.25 10.90 3.67
N ARG A 270 30.40 11.33 4.22
CA ARG A 270 30.58 11.50 5.68
C ARG A 270 29.68 12.54 6.32
N ARG A 271 29.12 13.47 5.53
CA ARG A 271 28.21 14.52 5.99
C ARG A 271 26.75 14.15 5.90
N ILE A 272 26.44 12.99 5.30
CA ILE A 272 25.08 12.48 5.18
C ILE A 272 24.94 11.29 6.15
N PRO A 273 24.37 11.54 7.35
CA PRO A 273 24.34 10.54 8.41
C PRO A 273 23.36 9.40 8.15
N ILE A 274 22.37 9.60 7.26
CA ILE A 274 21.31 8.62 7.01
C ILE A 274 21.35 8.20 5.55
N LEU A 275 21.59 6.90 5.34
CA LEU A 275 21.53 6.24 4.03
C LEU A 275 20.33 5.30 4.03
N VAL A 276 19.43 5.48 3.08
CA VAL A 276 18.18 4.71 2.95
C VAL A 276 18.18 3.99 1.62
N THR A 277 18.18 2.66 1.63
CA THR A 277 18.10 1.87 0.40
C THR A 277 16.66 1.39 0.19
N LEU A 278 16.09 1.71 -0.95
CA LEU A 278 14.79 1.18 -1.37
C LEU A 278 14.99 -0.14 -2.11
N PRO A 279 14.30 -1.21 -1.69
CA PRO A 279 14.36 -2.48 -2.38
C PRO A 279 13.75 -2.38 -3.78
N ASP A 280 14.32 -3.11 -4.72
CA ASP A 280 13.71 -3.32 -6.03
C ASP A 280 12.39 -4.11 -5.93
N LEU A 281 11.62 -4.13 -7.00
CA LEU A 281 10.32 -4.82 -7.01
C LEU A 281 10.48 -6.35 -6.91
N GLN A 282 11.63 -6.89 -7.34
CA GLN A 282 11.91 -8.33 -7.27
C GLN A 282 12.17 -8.79 -5.83
N ALA A 283 12.79 -7.94 -5.00
CA ALA A 283 13.06 -8.21 -3.59
C ALA A 283 11.82 -8.04 -2.70
N ARG A 284 10.72 -7.47 -3.22
CA ARG A 284 9.46 -7.32 -2.45
C ARG A 284 8.68 -8.63 -2.42
N SER A 285 7.88 -8.82 -1.37
CA SER A 285 7.06 -10.01 -1.24
C SER A 285 6.04 -10.13 -2.39
N ARG A 286 5.59 -11.35 -2.64
CA ARG A 286 4.54 -11.62 -3.63
C ARG A 286 3.26 -10.85 -3.28
N GLN A 287 2.91 -10.77 -2.00
CA GLN A 287 1.74 -10.04 -1.51
C GLN A 287 1.84 -8.54 -1.78
N GLU A 288 3.01 -7.92 -1.51
CA GLU A 288 3.22 -6.51 -1.84
C GLU A 288 3.12 -6.24 -3.36
N LYS A 289 3.65 -7.15 -4.17
CA LYS A 289 3.57 -7.03 -5.64
C LYS A 289 2.14 -7.13 -6.14
N GLU A 290 1.34 -8.07 -5.61
CA GLU A 290 -0.10 -8.18 -5.88
C GLU A 290 -0.84 -6.92 -5.48
N ALA A 291 -0.62 -6.44 -4.27
CA ALA A 291 -1.25 -5.22 -3.77
C ALA A 291 -0.94 -4.00 -4.66
N LEU A 292 0.31 -3.88 -5.16
CA LEU A 292 0.68 -2.84 -6.12
C LEU A 292 -0.08 -2.98 -7.45
N ILE A 293 -0.22 -4.20 -7.97
CA ILE A 293 -0.99 -4.49 -9.19
C ILE A 293 -2.44 -4.03 -8.99
N LEU A 294 -3.08 -4.45 -7.89
CA LEU A 294 -4.47 -4.09 -7.58
C LEU A 294 -4.63 -2.57 -7.41
N GLN A 295 -3.71 -1.92 -6.71
CA GLN A 295 -3.72 -0.46 -6.54
C GLN A 295 -3.64 0.28 -7.88
N PHE A 296 -2.83 -0.19 -8.83
CA PHE A 296 -2.70 0.47 -10.11
C PHE A 296 -3.93 0.26 -10.98
N PHE A 297 -4.51 -0.94 -11.02
CA PHE A 297 -5.78 -1.17 -11.70
C PHE A 297 -6.92 -0.35 -11.09
N TRP A 298 -7.01 -0.30 -9.77
CA TRP A 298 -8.00 0.52 -9.07
C TRP A 298 -7.90 2.01 -9.43
N ARG A 299 -6.68 2.55 -9.49
CA ARG A 299 -6.46 3.95 -9.91
C ARG A 299 -6.94 4.23 -11.33
N GLU A 300 -6.70 3.30 -12.24
CA GLU A 300 -7.18 3.45 -13.63
C GLU A 300 -8.70 3.25 -13.72
N ALA A 301 -9.30 2.30 -12.97
CA ALA A 301 -10.75 2.12 -12.89
C ALA A 301 -11.43 3.41 -12.41
N LYS A 302 -10.94 4.00 -11.31
CA LYS A 302 -11.45 5.26 -10.77
C LYS A 302 -11.29 6.43 -11.74
N LYS A 303 -10.14 6.53 -12.40
CA LYS A 303 -9.86 7.61 -13.37
C LYS A 303 -10.77 7.56 -14.59
N LEU A 304 -11.08 6.36 -15.08
CA LEU A 304 -11.95 6.15 -16.25
C LEU A 304 -13.42 6.03 -15.86
N ASN A 305 -13.72 5.89 -14.57
CA ASN A 305 -15.05 5.63 -14.00
C ASN A 305 -15.70 4.39 -14.64
N VAL A 306 -14.97 3.27 -14.69
CA VAL A 306 -15.43 2.00 -15.26
C VAL A 306 -15.09 0.84 -14.34
N ARG A 307 -15.87 -0.24 -14.43
CA ARG A 307 -15.53 -1.53 -13.81
C ARG A 307 -14.44 -2.23 -14.63
N LEU A 308 -13.42 -2.75 -13.95
CA LEU A 308 -12.39 -3.56 -14.60
C LEU A 308 -12.54 -5.01 -14.16
N ASN A 309 -12.64 -5.92 -15.13
CA ASN A 309 -12.63 -7.35 -14.89
C ASN A 309 -11.27 -7.92 -15.32
N LEU A 310 -10.49 -8.37 -14.34
CA LEU A 310 -9.13 -8.87 -14.54
C LEU A 310 -9.15 -10.39 -14.65
N THR A 311 -8.65 -10.94 -15.77
CA THR A 311 -8.53 -12.39 -15.89
C THR A 311 -7.44 -12.93 -14.95
N PRO A 312 -7.60 -14.13 -14.38
CA PRO A 312 -6.62 -14.76 -13.49
C PRO A 312 -5.25 -14.87 -14.13
N ARG A 313 -5.21 -15.27 -15.38
CA ARG A 313 -3.98 -15.42 -16.15
C ARG A 313 -3.20 -14.11 -16.30
N LEU A 314 -3.92 -13.00 -16.51
CA LEU A 314 -3.32 -11.66 -16.53
C LEU A 314 -2.62 -11.34 -15.22
N ARG A 315 -3.29 -11.55 -14.08
CA ARG A 315 -2.75 -11.30 -12.74
C ARG A 315 -1.50 -12.13 -12.49
N GLN A 316 -1.52 -13.42 -12.82
CA GLN A 316 -0.37 -14.29 -12.69
C GLN A 316 0.83 -13.83 -13.51
N VAL A 317 0.61 -13.47 -14.77
CA VAL A 317 1.68 -12.94 -15.62
C VAL A 317 2.27 -11.66 -15.03
N LEU A 318 1.43 -10.73 -14.59
CA LEU A 318 1.90 -9.50 -13.96
C LEU A 318 2.68 -9.74 -12.66
N GLN A 319 2.32 -10.76 -11.87
CA GLN A 319 3.07 -11.12 -10.67
C GLN A 319 4.47 -11.67 -10.96
N HIS A 320 4.61 -12.45 -12.02
CA HIS A 320 5.85 -13.16 -12.32
C HIS A 320 6.75 -12.43 -13.32
N ALA A 321 6.22 -11.45 -14.05
CA ALA A 321 7.00 -10.69 -15.02
C ALA A 321 8.20 -9.97 -14.39
N PRO A 322 9.35 -9.98 -15.08
CA PRO A 322 10.51 -9.22 -14.66
C PRO A 322 10.33 -7.74 -15.04
N TYR A 323 10.41 -6.87 -14.04
CA TYR A 323 10.31 -5.42 -14.22
C TYR A 323 11.66 -4.77 -13.94
N ARG A 324 12.46 -4.51 -14.98
CA ARG A 324 13.77 -3.82 -14.86
C ARG A 324 13.59 -2.37 -14.40
N GLY A 325 12.49 -1.73 -14.79
CA GLY A 325 12.10 -0.40 -14.34
C GLY A 325 11.22 -0.41 -13.07
N ASN A 326 11.26 -1.50 -12.29
CA ASN A 326 10.66 -1.63 -10.98
C ASN A 326 9.16 -1.27 -10.93
N VAL A 327 8.72 -0.60 -9.85
CA VAL A 327 7.33 -0.16 -9.64
C VAL A 327 6.86 0.80 -10.74
N GLY A 328 7.77 1.62 -11.26
CA GLY A 328 7.49 2.54 -12.36
C GLY A 328 7.12 1.80 -13.66
N GLU A 329 7.83 0.73 -14.00
CA GLU A 329 7.53 -0.10 -15.17
C GLU A 329 6.21 -0.86 -14.96
N LEU A 330 5.99 -1.48 -13.81
CA LEU A 330 4.73 -2.16 -13.48
C LEU A 330 3.53 -1.21 -13.65
N LYS A 331 3.62 0.01 -13.09
CA LYS A 331 2.58 1.03 -13.24
C LYS A 331 2.28 1.34 -14.71
N ASN A 332 3.31 1.48 -15.55
CA ASN A 332 3.15 1.78 -16.97
C ASN A 332 2.55 0.59 -17.73
N VAL A 333 2.93 -0.66 -17.38
CA VAL A 333 2.35 -1.88 -17.96
C VAL A 333 0.87 -1.97 -17.64
N VAL A 334 0.45 -1.75 -16.40
CA VAL A 334 -0.97 -1.74 -16.01
C VAL A 334 -1.73 -0.66 -16.75
N LYS A 335 -1.20 0.57 -16.79
CA LYS A 335 -1.81 1.69 -17.51
C LYS A 335 -2.01 1.38 -19.00
N TYR A 336 -0.99 0.78 -19.64
CA TYR A 336 -1.07 0.37 -21.03
C TYR A 336 -2.15 -0.71 -21.23
N ALA A 337 -2.19 -1.74 -20.38
CA ALA A 337 -3.16 -2.82 -20.47
C ALA A 337 -4.61 -2.30 -20.36
N VAL A 338 -4.87 -1.42 -19.41
CA VAL A 338 -6.19 -0.78 -19.26
C VAL A 338 -6.53 0.08 -20.46
N ALA A 339 -5.58 0.87 -20.99
CA ALA A 339 -5.81 1.70 -22.17
C ALA A 339 -6.11 0.86 -23.43
N ALA A 340 -5.39 -0.25 -23.63
CA ALA A 340 -5.64 -1.17 -24.75
C ALA A 340 -7.01 -1.85 -24.63
N ALA A 341 -7.35 -2.36 -23.46
CA ALA A 341 -8.65 -2.97 -23.19
C ALA A 341 -9.80 -1.97 -23.38
N TRP A 342 -9.65 -0.75 -22.86
CA TRP A 342 -10.64 0.32 -23.01
C TRP A 342 -10.83 0.73 -24.47
N ALA A 343 -9.75 0.85 -25.26
CA ALA A 343 -9.83 1.18 -26.67
C ALA A 343 -10.61 0.13 -27.48
N ARG A 344 -10.46 -1.16 -27.11
CA ARG A 344 -11.16 -2.30 -27.73
C ARG A 344 -12.64 -2.39 -27.34
N GLN A 345 -13.00 -1.92 -26.12
CA GLN A 345 -14.33 -2.08 -25.53
C GLN A 345 -15.01 -0.73 -25.23
N ARG A 346 -14.82 0.26 -26.12
CA ARG A 346 -15.38 1.61 -25.93
C ARG A 346 -16.91 1.57 -25.70
N GLY A 347 -17.36 2.32 -24.69
CA GLY A 347 -18.77 2.46 -24.36
C GLY A 347 -19.35 1.34 -23.49
N GLN A 348 -18.55 0.38 -23.05
CA GLN A 348 -18.97 -0.61 -22.06
C GLN A 348 -18.73 -0.09 -20.64
N GLU A 349 -19.66 -0.38 -19.73
CA GLU A 349 -19.50 -0.07 -18.29
C GLU A 349 -18.47 -0.96 -17.60
N THR A 350 -18.34 -2.21 -18.09
CA THR A 350 -17.38 -3.19 -17.59
C THR A 350 -16.38 -3.55 -18.69
N ILE A 351 -15.09 -3.37 -18.39
CA ILE A 351 -14.00 -3.61 -19.33
C ILE A 351 -13.21 -4.83 -18.87
N GLY A 352 -13.20 -5.87 -19.70
CA GLY A 352 -12.40 -7.06 -19.47
C GLY A 352 -10.94 -6.82 -19.90
N VAL A 353 -10.00 -6.89 -18.94
CA VAL A 353 -8.57 -6.80 -19.22
C VAL A 353 -7.97 -8.21 -19.25
N THR A 354 -7.31 -8.54 -20.35
CA THR A 354 -6.80 -9.88 -20.64
C THR A 354 -5.34 -9.83 -21.05
N LEU A 355 -4.71 -11.00 -21.27
CA LEU A 355 -3.31 -11.08 -21.73
C LEU A 355 -3.03 -10.31 -23.03
N GLN A 356 -3.98 -10.31 -23.98
CA GLN A 356 -3.81 -9.62 -25.26
C GLN A 356 -3.65 -8.10 -25.12
N ASP A 357 -4.00 -7.55 -23.98
CA ASP A 357 -3.91 -6.11 -23.69
C ASP A 357 -2.53 -5.74 -23.10
N LEU A 358 -1.66 -6.74 -22.84
CA LEU A 358 -0.31 -6.49 -22.32
C LEU A 358 0.66 -6.03 -23.43
N PRO A 359 1.69 -5.22 -23.07
CA PRO A 359 2.77 -4.88 -23.98
C PRO A 359 3.52 -6.14 -24.48
N GLU A 360 3.98 -6.13 -25.73
CA GLU A 360 4.73 -7.24 -26.35
C GLU A 360 5.92 -7.68 -25.51
N LYS A 361 6.64 -6.75 -24.88
CA LYS A 361 7.78 -7.03 -24.00
C LYS A 361 7.42 -7.95 -22.84
N VAL A 362 6.25 -7.78 -22.24
CA VAL A 362 5.76 -8.61 -21.13
C VAL A 362 5.31 -9.96 -21.67
N MET A 363 4.62 -9.97 -22.82
CA MET A 363 4.19 -11.21 -23.51
C MET A 363 5.39 -12.08 -23.92
N ALA A 364 6.45 -11.49 -24.43
CA ALA A 364 7.67 -12.20 -24.81
C ALA A 364 8.40 -12.85 -23.63
N ALA A 365 8.20 -12.35 -22.41
CA ALA A 365 8.79 -12.92 -21.19
C ALA A 365 8.02 -14.13 -20.64
N ILE A 366 6.76 -14.38 -21.06
CA ILE A 366 5.92 -15.47 -20.54
C ILE A 366 6.59 -16.84 -20.67
N PRO A 367 7.19 -17.24 -21.81
CA PRO A 367 7.83 -18.55 -21.96
C PRO A 367 8.97 -18.80 -20.96
N THR A 368 9.57 -17.76 -20.42
CA THR A 368 10.70 -17.85 -19.47
C THR A 368 10.25 -17.87 -18.00
N MET A 369 8.96 -17.73 -17.73
CA MET A 369 8.42 -17.65 -16.37
C MET A 369 8.21 -19.02 -15.69
N GLY A 370 8.51 -20.12 -16.36
CA GLY A 370 8.32 -21.47 -15.84
C GLY A 370 6.84 -21.89 -15.75
N GLU A 371 6.57 -23.00 -15.05
CA GLU A 371 5.21 -23.45 -14.78
C GLU A 371 4.51 -22.45 -13.84
N MET A 372 3.37 -21.91 -14.30
CA MET A 372 2.54 -21.03 -13.48
C MET A 372 1.43 -21.85 -12.81
N PRO A 373 1.09 -21.56 -11.55
CA PRO A 373 0.00 -22.24 -10.86
C PRO A 373 -1.33 -22.06 -11.63
N VAL A 374 -2.28 -22.94 -11.36
CA VAL A 374 -3.61 -22.90 -12.00
C VAL A 374 -4.28 -21.58 -11.68
N ALA A 375 -5.04 -21.06 -12.63
CA ALA A 375 -5.66 -19.76 -12.57
C ALA A 375 -6.75 -19.67 -11.49
N GLU A 376 -6.71 -18.62 -10.70
CA GLU A 376 -7.78 -18.15 -9.81
C GLU A 376 -8.96 -17.61 -10.63
N GLU A 377 -10.06 -17.22 -9.97
CA GLU A 377 -11.20 -16.60 -10.65
C GLU A 377 -10.93 -15.16 -11.11
N PRO A 378 -11.70 -14.65 -12.10
CA PRO A 378 -11.65 -13.26 -12.50
C PRO A 378 -11.93 -12.32 -11.32
N LEU A 379 -11.17 -11.24 -11.22
CA LEU A 379 -11.37 -10.21 -10.20
C LEU A 379 -12.00 -8.97 -10.81
N THR A 380 -13.12 -8.52 -10.24
CA THR A 380 -13.76 -7.28 -10.62
C THR A 380 -13.34 -6.15 -9.68
N ILE A 381 -12.89 -5.05 -10.26
CA ILE A 381 -12.53 -3.82 -9.53
C ILE A 381 -13.54 -2.74 -9.91
N GLU A 382 -14.29 -2.26 -8.93
CA GLU A 382 -15.27 -1.19 -9.11
C GLU A 382 -14.66 0.18 -8.77
N PRO A 383 -14.99 1.25 -9.48
CA PRO A 383 -14.42 2.58 -9.26
C PRO A 383 -14.81 3.17 -7.91
N GLU A 384 -15.96 2.79 -7.34
CA GLU A 384 -16.46 3.25 -6.04
C GLU A 384 -15.83 2.50 -4.86
N THR A 385 -15.23 1.32 -5.10
CA THR A 385 -14.63 0.50 -4.03
C THR A 385 -13.48 1.24 -3.36
N SER A 386 -13.44 1.19 -2.04
CA SER A 386 -12.29 1.69 -1.28
C SER A 386 -11.04 0.86 -1.56
N LEU A 387 -9.91 1.53 -1.84
CA LEU A 387 -8.63 0.84 -2.03
C LEU A 387 -8.24 -0.01 -0.81
N LEU A 388 -8.45 0.50 0.39
CA LEU A 388 -8.17 -0.23 1.63
C LEU A 388 -9.00 -1.49 1.75
N TRP A 389 -10.29 -1.41 1.37
CA TRP A 389 -11.16 -2.58 1.35
C TRP A 389 -10.67 -3.61 0.33
N LEU A 390 -10.38 -3.19 -0.90
CA LEU A 390 -9.87 -4.08 -1.97
C LEU A 390 -8.60 -4.83 -1.54
N LEU A 391 -7.63 -4.13 -0.95
CA LEU A 391 -6.39 -4.71 -0.48
C LEU A 391 -6.60 -5.67 0.70
N ARG A 392 -7.45 -5.31 1.66
CA ARG A 392 -7.74 -6.12 2.84
C ARG A 392 -8.62 -7.33 2.55
N ALA A 393 -9.61 -7.21 1.68
CA ALA A 393 -10.43 -8.34 1.26
C ALA A 393 -9.58 -9.43 0.61
N HIS A 394 -8.62 -9.00 -0.24
CA HIS A 394 -7.69 -9.93 -0.87
C HIS A 394 -6.73 -10.58 0.13
N ASP A 395 -6.16 -9.83 1.05
CA ASP A 395 -5.19 -10.30 2.05
C ASP A 395 -5.85 -11.24 3.08
N ARG A 396 -7.07 -10.93 3.54
CA ARG A 396 -7.83 -11.77 4.48
C ARG A 396 -8.13 -13.16 3.93
N THR A 397 -8.63 -13.22 2.70
CA THR A 397 -8.95 -14.50 2.06
C THR A 397 -7.70 -15.35 1.92
N GLN A 398 -6.59 -14.76 1.50
CA GLN A 398 -5.30 -15.44 1.40
C GLN A 398 -4.73 -15.82 2.77
N GLY A 399 -4.84 -14.95 3.79
CA GLY A 399 -4.42 -15.23 5.16
C GLY A 399 -5.19 -16.40 5.77
N MET A 400 -6.50 -16.40 5.66
CA MET A 400 -7.36 -17.49 6.17
C MET A 400 -7.05 -18.84 5.50
N ILE A 401 -6.84 -18.83 4.17
CA ILE A 401 -6.46 -20.03 3.42
C ILE A 401 -5.08 -20.52 3.86
N HIS A 402 -4.11 -19.62 3.99
CA HIS A 402 -2.76 -19.96 4.43
C HIS A 402 -2.74 -20.54 5.86
N ASP A 403 -3.47 -19.94 6.80
CA ASP A 403 -3.58 -20.42 8.17
C ASP A 403 -4.19 -21.84 8.21
N THR A 404 -5.26 -22.08 7.46
CA THR A 404 -5.86 -23.41 7.35
C THR A 404 -4.91 -24.41 6.69
N GLN A 405 -4.15 -24.01 5.67
CA GLN A 405 -3.12 -24.86 5.07
C GLN A 405 -2.04 -25.25 6.09
N CYS A 406 -1.57 -24.30 6.91
CA CYS A 406 -0.60 -24.56 7.97
C CYS A 406 -1.16 -25.51 9.03
N GLN A 407 -2.43 -25.36 9.43
CA GLN A 407 -3.11 -26.25 10.38
C GLN A 407 -3.26 -27.66 9.82
N VAL A 408 -3.70 -27.80 8.57
CA VAL A 408 -3.81 -29.11 7.89
C VAL A 408 -2.45 -29.79 7.77
N LEU A 409 -1.37 -29.07 7.45
CA LEU A 409 -0.01 -29.60 7.39
C LEU A 409 0.46 -30.07 8.79
N ALA A 410 0.20 -29.31 9.85
CA ALA A 410 0.56 -29.69 11.21
C ALA A 410 -0.15 -30.97 11.66
N LEU A 411 -1.44 -31.13 11.30
CA LEU A 411 -2.21 -32.35 11.55
C LEU A 411 -1.62 -33.56 10.80
N TYR A 412 -1.16 -33.36 9.58
CA TYR A 412 -0.50 -34.39 8.80
C TYR A 412 0.84 -34.83 9.42
N GLU A 413 1.63 -33.87 9.95
CA GLU A 413 2.87 -34.20 10.68
C GLU A 413 2.62 -35.00 11.96
N GLU A 414 1.46 -34.84 12.60
CA GLU A 414 1.05 -35.67 13.73
C GLU A 414 0.94 -37.17 13.35
N VAL A 415 0.40 -37.46 12.16
CA VAL A 415 0.34 -38.85 11.63
C VAL A 415 1.73 -39.39 11.35
N LEU A 416 2.55 -38.61 10.62
CA LEU A 416 3.89 -39.04 10.26
C LEU A 416 4.78 -39.30 11.47
N SER A 417 4.57 -38.54 12.53
CA SER A 417 5.30 -38.71 13.80
C SER A 417 4.71 -39.79 14.72
N GLY A 418 3.61 -40.44 14.32
CA GLY A 418 2.93 -41.50 15.11
C GLY A 418 2.22 -40.95 16.36
N ARG A 419 1.98 -39.64 16.46
CA ARG A 419 1.31 -39.00 17.60
C ARG A 419 -0.21 -39.16 17.56
N SER A 420 -0.79 -39.30 16.37
CA SER A 420 -2.24 -39.41 16.16
C SER A 420 -2.55 -40.45 15.09
N GLY A 421 -3.69 -41.13 15.17
CA GLY A 421 -4.15 -42.10 14.18
C GLY A 421 -4.74 -41.35 12.98
N TRP A 422 -4.65 -41.98 11.79
CA TRP A 422 -5.12 -41.38 10.51
C TRP A 422 -6.60 -41.01 10.53
N GLU A 423 -7.47 -41.84 11.10
CA GLU A 423 -8.91 -41.56 11.15
C GLU A 423 -9.23 -40.29 11.98
N GLU A 424 -8.56 -40.12 13.12
CA GLU A 424 -8.76 -38.93 13.96
C GLU A 424 -8.24 -37.67 13.30
N VAL A 425 -7.08 -37.75 12.65
CA VAL A 425 -6.51 -36.60 11.92
C VAL A 425 -7.35 -36.23 10.72
N HIS A 426 -7.85 -37.21 9.96
CA HIS A 426 -8.74 -36.98 8.83
C HIS A 426 -10.04 -36.26 9.24
N ARG A 427 -10.63 -36.65 10.38
CA ARG A 427 -11.80 -35.97 10.94
C ARG A 427 -11.49 -34.51 11.32
N ARG A 428 -10.37 -34.25 12.01
CA ARG A 428 -9.95 -32.89 12.40
C ARG A 428 -9.61 -32.03 11.18
N MET A 429 -8.98 -32.57 10.17
CA MET A 429 -8.75 -31.87 8.89
C MET A 429 -10.07 -31.47 8.22
N GLY A 430 -11.07 -32.35 8.23
CA GLY A 430 -12.42 -32.05 7.74
C GLY A 430 -13.06 -30.89 8.51
N GLU A 431 -12.96 -30.89 9.84
CA GLU A 431 -13.50 -29.83 10.72
C GLU A 431 -12.82 -28.47 10.46
N GLU A 432 -11.50 -28.43 10.26
CA GLU A 432 -10.77 -27.18 9.92
C GLU A 432 -11.19 -26.62 8.56
N ILE A 433 -11.38 -27.51 7.59
CA ILE A 433 -11.82 -27.13 6.24
C ILE A 433 -13.27 -26.67 6.25
N GLU A 434 -14.16 -27.35 6.97
CA GLU A 434 -15.54 -26.91 7.15
C GLU A 434 -15.60 -25.57 7.86
N THR A 435 -14.75 -25.36 8.86
CA THR A 435 -14.65 -24.08 9.57
C THR A 435 -14.20 -22.97 8.63
N LEU A 436 -13.19 -23.21 7.77
CA LEU A 436 -12.78 -22.27 6.74
C LEU A 436 -13.93 -22.00 5.76
N PHE A 437 -14.58 -23.08 5.30
CA PHE A 437 -15.68 -23.00 4.35
C PHE A 437 -16.84 -22.20 4.95
N ASP A 438 -17.23 -22.49 6.20
CA ASP A 438 -18.25 -21.73 6.89
C ASP A 438 -17.89 -20.26 7.07
N ARG A 439 -16.64 -19.96 7.45
CA ARG A 439 -16.15 -18.57 7.54
C ARG A 439 -16.21 -17.83 6.22
N LEU A 440 -15.96 -18.51 5.11
CA LEU A 440 -15.98 -17.91 3.77
C LEU A 440 -17.38 -17.88 3.15
N VAL A 441 -18.25 -18.87 3.45
CA VAL A 441 -19.61 -19.00 2.92
C VAL A 441 -20.64 -18.16 3.69
N PHE A 442 -20.53 -18.08 5.02
CA PHE A 442 -21.46 -17.28 5.82
C PHE A 442 -21.40 -15.78 5.51
N HIS A 443 -20.31 -15.34 4.84
CA HIS A 443 -20.19 -13.97 4.34
C HIS A 443 -20.97 -13.70 3.05
N HIS A 444 -21.44 -14.74 2.32
CA HIS A 444 -22.02 -14.60 0.98
C HIS A 444 -23.37 -15.32 0.80
N ARG A 445 -24.21 -15.35 1.84
CA ARG A 445 -25.46 -16.14 1.83
C ARG A 445 -26.53 -15.71 0.80
N ASP A 446 -26.39 -14.61 0.08
CA ASP A 446 -27.43 -14.10 -0.82
C ASP A 446 -27.15 -14.17 -2.32
N THR A 447 -26.07 -14.77 -2.75
CA THR A 447 -25.83 -15.00 -4.18
C THR A 447 -25.57 -16.48 -4.46
N THR A 448 -26.53 -17.13 -5.10
CA THR A 448 -26.43 -18.47 -5.71
C THR A 448 -25.31 -18.48 -6.76
N ALA A 449 -24.09 -18.66 -6.37
CA ALA A 449 -22.83 -18.66 -7.10
C ALA A 449 -21.96 -17.41 -6.84
N SER A 450 -21.60 -17.16 -5.57
CA SER A 450 -20.58 -16.15 -5.31
C SER A 450 -19.24 -16.59 -5.91
N PRO A 451 -18.58 -15.75 -6.71
CA PRO A 451 -17.25 -16.01 -7.23
C PRO A 451 -16.23 -16.41 -6.15
N VAL A 452 -16.38 -15.88 -4.93
CA VAL A 452 -15.51 -16.19 -3.79
C VAL A 452 -15.65 -17.64 -3.31
N LEU A 453 -16.85 -18.19 -3.36
CA LEU A 453 -17.14 -19.57 -2.95
C LEU A 453 -16.51 -20.58 -3.90
N GLN A 454 -16.56 -20.30 -5.22
CA GLN A 454 -15.90 -21.11 -6.24
C GLN A 454 -14.37 -21.00 -6.14
N LEU A 455 -13.86 -19.77 -5.91
CA LEU A 455 -12.45 -19.49 -5.71
C LEU A 455 -11.90 -20.30 -4.51
N THR A 456 -12.61 -20.30 -3.40
CA THR A 456 -12.18 -20.98 -2.17
C THR A 456 -12.21 -22.51 -2.34
N THR A 457 -13.27 -23.05 -2.94
CA THR A 457 -13.38 -24.48 -3.21
C THR A 457 -12.26 -24.94 -4.12
N GLN A 458 -11.93 -24.17 -5.15
CA GLN A 458 -10.84 -24.49 -6.05
C GLN A 458 -9.48 -24.37 -5.37
N GLN A 459 -9.22 -23.34 -4.56
CA GLN A 459 -7.96 -23.17 -3.83
C GLN A 459 -7.76 -24.26 -2.77
N VAL A 460 -8.82 -24.68 -2.09
CA VAL A 460 -8.78 -25.81 -1.16
C VAL A 460 -8.47 -27.11 -1.92
N ARG A 461 -9.14 -27.37 -3.05
CA ARG A 461 -8.83 -28.54 -3.91
C ARG A 461 -7.38 -28.53 -4.40
N GLU A 462 -6.86 -27.37 -4.81
CA GLU A 462 -5.45 -27.26 -5.24
C GLU A 462 -4.47 -27.48 -4.09
N ALA A 463 -4.78 -27.00 -2.89
CA ALA A 463 -3.97 -27.25 -1.70
C ALA A 463 -3.94 -28.76 -1.37
N PHE A 464 -5.09 -29.44 -1.44
CA PHE A 464 -5.18 -30.89 -1.28
C PHE A 464 -4.40 -31.63 -2.37
N TYR A 465 -4.57 -31.25 -3.63
CA TYR A 465 -3.83 -31.86 -4.73
C TYR A 465 -2.31 -31.71 -4.57
N ARG A 466 -1.82 -30.55 -4.11
CA ARG A 466 -0.40 -30.36 -3.80
C ARG A 466 0.07 -31.23 -2.65
N LEU A 467 -0.73 -31.40 -1.59
CA LEU A 467 -0.45 -32.30 -0.49
C LEU A 467 -0.40 -33.76 -0.97
N GLU A 468 -1.36 -34.20 -1.81
CA GLU A 468 -1.36 -35.53 -2.43
C GLU A 468 -0.08 -35.78 -3.24
N GLN A 469 0.36 -34.82 -4.03
CA GLN A 469 1.58 -34.93 -4.84
C GLN A 469 2.85 -34.91 -3.97
N GLN A 470 2.89 -34.04 -2.97
CA GLN A 470 4.07 -33.89 -2.10
C GLN A 470 4.29 -35.11 -1.21
N PHE A 471 3.24 -35.75 -0.77
CA PHE A 471 3.30 -36.84 0.18
C PHE A 471 2.93 -38.22 -0.43
N ASN A 472 2.64 -38.27 -1.75
CA ASN A 472 2.24 -39.47 -2.49
C ASN A 472 1.04 -40.22 -1.85
N VAL A 473 0.04 -39.47 -1.40
CA VAL A 473 -1.19 -39.95 -0.72
C VAL A 473 -2.38 -39.52 -1.55
N GLN A 474 -3.40 -40.41 -1.71
CA GLN A 474 -4.68 -40.04 -2.31
C GLN A 474 -5.73 -39.77 -1.24
N PHE A 475 -6.30 -38.59 -1.21
CA PHE A 475 -7.46 -38.26 -0.40
C PHE A 475 -8.72 -38.74 -1.13
N ASN A 476 -9.48 -39.68 -0.55
CA ASN A 476 -10.70 -40.17 -1.17
C ASN A 476 -11.75 -39.05 -1.26
N GLY A 477 -12.05 -38.62 -2.50
CA GLY A 477 -12.85 -37.45 -2.83
C GLY A 477 -14.36 -37.52 -2.56
N ASN A 478 -14.82 -38.20 -1.51
CA ASN A 478 -16.24 -38.33 -1.17
C ASN A 478 -16.73 -37.31 -0.11
N GLY A 479 -16.00 -36.22 0.09
CA GLY A 479 -16.34 -35.22 1.11
C GLY A 479 -16.05 -33.75 0.74
N ILE A 480 -15.81 -33.41 -0.53
CA ILE A 480 -15.58 -32.02 -0.93
C ILE A 480 -16.56 -31.61 -2.02
#